data_83bee96ca6a2498adcd6bb8bbe3f77f2
#
_entry.id   83bee96ca6a2498adcd6bb8bbe3f77f2
#
_cell.length_a   1.000
_cell.length_b   1.000
_cell.length_c   1.000
_cell.angle_alpha   90.00
_cell.angle_beta   90.00
_cell.angle_gamma   90.00
#
_symmetry.space_group_name_H-M   'P 1'
#
loop_
_entity.id
_entity.type
_entity.pdbx_description
1 polymer ?
#
loop_
_entity_poly.entity_id
_entity_poly.type
_entity_poly.pdbx_seq_one_letter_code
_entity_poly.pdbx_strand_id
1 'polypeptide(L)'
;MRVPEHCTADAGMFFDGHPAELALYEALFRRMDGAFPEGTVKVQKSQISFYGRHLFAAASLPVRRRKDWPKICLVVTLGLGYRLDSPRVAAASEPYPGRWTHHILVSEEGQIDGELMGWLRAAWDFGESKR
;
A
#
# COMPACT_ATOMS: atom_id res chain seq x y z
N MET A 1 12.57 0.60 8.89
CA MET A 1 11.28 -0.08 9.17
C MET A 1 11.55 -1.37 9.92
N ARG A 2 10.70 -1.69 10.88
CA ARG A 2 10.78 -2.97 11.59
C ARG A 2 10.23 -4.08 10.71
N VAL A 3 11.08 -5.07 10.44
CA VAL A 3 10.76 -6.19 9.56
C VAL A 3 10.78 -7.45 10.42
N PRO A 4 9.62 -8.10 10.62
CA PRO A 4 9.59 -9.36 11.38
C PRO A 4 10.46 -10.44 10.75
N GLU A 5 10.90 -11.39 11.57
CA GLU A 5 11.60 -12.56 11.10
C GLU A 5 10.75 -13.30 10.05
N HIS A 6 11.37 -13.81 9.01
CA HIS A 6 10.74 -14.49 7.88
C HIS A 6 9.88 -13.61 6.98
N CYS A 7 9.85 -12.27 7.17
CA CYS A 7 9.01 -11.38 6.36
C CYS A 7 9.35 -11.46 4.87
N THR A 8 10.63 -11.53 4.52
CA THR A 8 11.06 -11.65 3.12
C THR A 8 10.55 -12.94 2.49
N ALA A 9 10.65 -14.06 3.21
CA ALA A 9 10.14 -15.35 2.72
C ALA A 9 8.60 -15.32 2.62
N ASP A 10 7.93 -14.73 3.59
CA ASP A 10 6.47 -14.61 3.60
C ASP A 10 5.98 -13.74 2.45
N ALA A 11 6.68 -12.64 2.15
CA ALA A 11 6.35 -11.79 0.99
C ALA A 11 6.52 -12.57 -0.33
N GLY A 12 7.58 -13.35 -0.46
CA GLY A 12 7.78 -14.22 -1.61
C GLY A 12 6.64 -15.21 -1.80
N MET A 13 6.15 -15.81 -0.72
CA MET A 13 5.01 -16.71 -0.76
C MET A 13 3.70 -15.98 -1.07
N PHE A 14 3.52 -14.77 -0.53
CA PHE A 14 2.33 -13.95 -0.81
C PHE A 14 2.18 -13.69 -2.31
N PHE A 15 3.29 -13.43 -3.00
CA PHE A 15 3.30 -13.15 -4.43
C PHE A 15 3.64 -14.38 -5.28
N ASP A 16 3.49 -15.59 -4.75
CA ASP A 16 3.75 -16.81 -5.52
C ASP A 16 2.94 -16.82 -6.81
N GLY A 17 3.60 -17.08 -7.95
CA GLY A 17 2.98 -16.98 -9.26
C GLY A 17 2.82 -15.56 -9.80
N HIS A 18 3.28 -14.52 -9.06
CA HIS A 18 3.16 -13.12 -9.45
C HIS A 18 4.51 -12.40 -9.33
N PRO A 19 5.53 -12.82 -10.12
CA PRO A 19 6.88 -12.26 -9.97
C PRO A 19 6.98 -10.77 -10.32
N ALA A 20 6.15 -10.28 -11.25
CA ALA A 20 6.16 -8.87 -11.61
C ALA A 20 5.61 -8.00 -10.45
N GLU A 21 4.54 -8.45 -9.80
CA GLU A 21 3.97 -7.76 -8.66
C GLU A 21 4.90 -7.82 -7.45
N LEU A 22 5.62 -8.93 -7.26
CA LEU A 22 6.64 -9.01 -6.22
C LEU A 22 7.73 -7.96 -6.43
N ALA A 23 8.20 -7.79 -7.66
CA ALA A 23 9.20 -6.76 -7.99
C ALA A 23 8.69 -5.35 -7.68
N LEU A 24 7.43 -5.07 -8.01
CA LEU A 24 6.79 -3.78 -7.68
C LEU A 24 6.69 -3.59 -6.17
N TYR A 25 6.29 -4.63 -5.44
CA TYR A 25 6.24 -4.58 -3.99
C TYR A 25 7.61 -4.30 -3.39
N GLU A 26 8.65 -4.97 -3.88
CA GLU A 26 10.03 -4.75 -3.38
C GLU A 26 10.50 -3.31 -3.62
N ALA A 27 10.16 -2.74 -4.78
CA ALA A 27 10.44 -1.34 -5.07
C ALA A 27 9.69 -0.40 -4.12
N LEU A 28 8.41 -0.68 -3.88
CA LEU A 28 7.62 0.07 -2.91
C LEU A 28 8.21 -0.04 -1.50
N PHE A 29 8.55 -1.25 -1.09
CA PHE A 29 9.11 -1.50 0.24
C PHE A 29 10.39 -0.68 0.47
N ARG A 30 11.30 -0.63 -0.52
CA ARG A 30 12.53 0.17 -0.40
C ARG A 30 12.22 1.64 -0.14
N ARG A 31 11.23 2.20 -0.83
CA ARG A 31 10.79 3.59 -0.62
C ARG A 31 10.14 3.77 0.75
N MET A 32 9.30 2.82 1.17
CA MET A 32 8.65 2.84 2.48
C MET A 32 9.67 2.73 3.61
N ASP A 33 10.64 1.85 3.47
CA ASP A 33 11.70 1.67 4.47
C ASP A 33 12.49 2.96 4.68
N GLY A 34 12.85 3.65 3.60
CA GLY A 34 13.57 4.93 3.67
C GLY A 34 12.71 6.07 4.23
N ALA A 35 11.42 6.10 3.89
CA ALA A 35 10.52 7.19 4.29
C ALA A 35 9.97 7.02 5.70
N PHE A 36 9.80 5.79 6.18
CA PHE A 36 9.15 5.49 7.46
C PHE A 36 10.02 4.55 8.31
N PRO A 37 11.18 5.03 8.78
CA PRO A 37 12.11 4.16 9.53
C PRO A 37 11.52 3.61 10.83
N GLU A 38 10.54 4.29 11.41
CA GLU A 38 9.87 3.85 12.64
C GLU A 38 8.65 2.96 12.39
N GLY A 39 8.31 2.72 11.13
CA GLY A 39 7.18 1.88 10.76
C GLY A 39 7.45 0.41 10.96
N THR A 40 6.39 -0.38 10.85
CA THR A 40 6.43 -1.84 10.92
C THR A 40 5.68 -2.42 9.73
N VAL A 41 6.23 -3.47 9.12
CA VAL A 41 5.58 -4.21 8.06
C VAL A 41 5.15 -5.58 8.57
N LYS A 42 3.98 -6.04 8.16
CA LYS A 42 3.47 -7.39 8.47
C LYS A 42 2.87 -8.01 7.23
N VAL A 43 3.30 -9.23 6.89
CA VAL A 43 2.69 -10.01 5.82
C VAL A 43 1.51 -10.77 6.42
N GLN A 44 0.32 -10.51 5.88
CA GLN A 44 -0.92 -11.14 6.30
C GLN A 44 -1.50 -11.94 5.15
N LYS A 45 -2.59 -12.66 5.38
CA LYS A 45 -3.16 -13.57 4.39
C LYS A 45 -3.58 -12.86 3.10
N SER A 46 -4.23 -11.70 3.22
CA SER A 46 -4.83 -11.00 2.09
C SER A 46 -4.12 -9.71 1.71
N GLN A 47 -3.16 -9.27 2.49
CA GLN A 47 -2.42 -8.03 2.25
C GLN A 47 -1.12 -7.99 3.05
N ILE A 48 -0.21 -7.15 2.59
CA ILE A 48 0.99 -6.79 3.34
C ILE A 48 0.72 -5.41 3.94
N SER A 49 0.73 -5.31 5.26
CA SER A 49 0.26 -4.14 6.00
C SER A 49 1.41 -3.34 6.55
N PHE A 50 1.28 -2.02 6.48
CA PHE A 50 2.26 -1.06 7.00
C PHE A 50 1.64 -0.29 8.16
N TYR A 51 2.33 -0.28 9.29
CA TYR A 51 1.87 0.33 10.54
C TYR A 51 2.83 1.41 11.01
N GLY A 52 2.26 2.54 11.46
CA GLY A 52 2.87 3.40 12.47
C GLY A 52 2.23 3.03 13.80
N ARG A 53 1.63 4.00 14.52
CA ARG A 53 0.74 3.68 15.65
C ARG A 53 -0.44 2.84 15.21
N HIS A 54 -0.91 3.08 14.00
CA HIS A 54 -2.04 2.40 13.39
C HIS A 54 -1.70 1.94 11.99
N LEU A 55 -2.49 1.04 11.45
CA LEU A 55 -2.42 0.66 10.05
C LEU A 55 -2.67 1.92 9.20
N PHE A 56 -1.72 2.27 8.32
CA PHE A 56 -1.87 3.45 7.46
C PHE A 56 -1.85 3.11 5.97
N ALA A 57 -1.29 1.97 5.60
CA ALA A 57 -1.21 1.57 4.21
C ALA A 57 -1.08 0.05 4.09
N ALA A 58 -1.37 -0.47 2.91
CA ALA A 58 -1.21 -1.88 2.61
C ALA A 58 -0.89 -2.06 1.12
N ALA A 59 -0.28 -3.19 0.79
CA ALA A 59 -0.08 -3.64 -0.58
C ALA A 59 -0.73 -5.00 -0.75
N SER A 60 -1.39 -5.22 -1.89
CA SER A 60 -2.07 -6.49 -2.15
C SER A 60 -2.19 -6.75 -3.64
N LEU A 61 -2.59 -7.97 -3.96
CA LEU A 61 -3.02 -8.33 -5.31
C LEU A 61 -4.51 -7.98 -5.47
N PRO A 62 -4.98 -7.67 -6.69
CA PRO A 62 -6.40 -7.42 -6.92
C PRO A 62 -7.24 -8.64 -6.57
N VAL A 63 -8.25 -8.46 -5.70
CA VAL A 63 -9.22 -9.53 -5.39
C VAL A 63 -10.28 -9.61 -6.49
N ARG A 64 -10.76 -8.43 -6.92
CA ARG A 64 -11.72 -8.31 -8.02
C ARG A 64 -11.15 -7.35 -9.04
N ARG A 65 -10.66 -7.93 -10.14
CA ARG A 65 -10.06 -7.16 -11.22
C ARG A 65 -11.16 -6.64 -12.15
N ARG A 66 -11.14 -5.34 -12.43
CA ARG A 66 -11.98 -4.75 -13.47
C ARG A 66 -11.30 -4.93 -14.83
N LYS A 67 -12.11 -4.92 -15.91
CA LYS A 67 -11.62 -5.13 -17.28
C LYS A 67 -10.54 -4.11 -17.70
N ASP A 68 -10.67 -2.88 -17.24
CA ASP A 68 -9.77 -1.78 -17.58
C ASP A 68 -8.50 -1.72 -16.73
N TRP A 69 -8.37 -2.62 -15.75
CA TRP A 69 -7.18 -2.65 -14.91
C TRP A 69 -6.01 -3.31 -15.63
N PRO A 70 -4.77 -2.83 -15.40
CA PRO A 70 -3.59 -3.46 -15.98
C PRO A 70 -3.48 -4.93 -15.60
N LYS A 71 -2.92 -5.73 -16.51
CA LYS A 71 -2.70 -7.16 -16.26
C LYS A 71 -1.74 -7.38 -15.10
N ILE A 72 -0.64 -6.61 -15.06
CA ILE A 72 0.29 -6.56 -13.93
C ILE A 72 -0.20 -5.43 -13.04
N CYS A 73 -0.53 -5.75 -11.80
CA CYS A 73 -1.18 -4.77 -10.93
C CYS A 73 -0.92 -5.07 -9.46
N LEU A 74 -0.26 -4.13 -8.80
CA LEU A 74 -0.15 -4.10 -7.35
C LEU A 74 -1.16 -3.06 -6.86
N VAL A 75 -1.98 -3.41 -5.87
CA VAL A 75 -2.93 -2.48 -5.25
C VAL A 75 -2.28 -1.89 -4.01
N VAL A 76 -2.13 -0.57 -4.01
CA VAL A 76 -1.67 0.18 -2.83
C VAL A 76 -2.90 0.79 -2.17
N THR A 77 -3.14 0.42 -0.93
CA THR A 77 -4.27 0.91 -0.14
C THR A 77 -3.75 1.89 0.90
N LEU A 78 -4.42 3.03 1.04
CA LEU A 78 -4.05 4.02 2.05
C LEU A 78 -5.28 4.72 2.63
N GLY A 79 -5.16 5.16 3.88
CA GLY A 79 -6.25 5.81 4.62
C GLY A 79 -5.98 7.29 4.86
N LEU A 80 -6.98 8.11 4.58
CA LEU A 80 -6.93 9.56 4.79
C LEU A 80 -8.22 10.04 5.46
N GLY A 81 -8.17 11.24 6.02
CA GLY A 81 -9.36 11.89 6.59
C GLY A 81 -10.27 12.52 5.56
N TYR A 82 -9.91 12.46 4.29
CA TYR A 82 -10.66 13.07 3.17
C TYR A 82 -10.47 12.22 1.92
N ARG A 83 -11.34 12.42 0.94
CA ARG A 83 -11.27 11.74 -0.35
C ARG A 83 -10.27 12.44 -1.28
N LEU A 84 -9.31 11.69 -1.80
CA LEU A 84 -8.42 12.18 -2.85
C LEU A 84 -9.19 12.32 -4.16
N ASP A 85 -9.03 13.48 -4.82
CA ASP A 85 -9.56 13.73 -6.16
C ASP A 85 -8.40 13.57 -7.16
N SER A 86 -8.22 12.36 -7.65
CA SER A 86 -7.16 12.03 -8.59
C SER A 86 -7.58 10.86 -9.47
N PRO A 87 -7.26 10.91 -10.78
CA PRO A 87 -7.54 9.78 -11.68
C PRO A 87 -6.73 8.51 -11.32
N ARG A 88 -5.70 8.63 -10.51
CA ARG A 88 -4.92 7.48 -10.03
C ARG A 88 -5.66 6.65 -8.98
N VAL A 89 -6.70 7.19 -8.38
CA VAL A 89 -7.51 6.48 -7.39
C VAL A 89 -8.50 5.59 -8.14
N ALA A 90 -8.26 4.28 -8.09
CA ALA A 90 -9.12 3.30 -8.77
C ALA A 90 -10.43 3.08 -8.02
N ALA A 91 -10.41 3.20 -6.68
CA ALA A 91 -11.59 3.08 -5.84
C ALA A 91 -11.36 3.83 -4.54
N ALA A 92 -12.42 4.41 -4.01
CA ALA A 92 -12.41 5.09 -2.71
C ALA A 92 -13.73 4.80 -1.99
N SER A 93 -13.65 4.61 -0.68
CA SER A 93 -14.81 4.41 0.15
C SER A 93 -14.61 5.05 1.52
N GLU A 94 -15.72 5.38 2.16
CA GLU A 94 -15.72 5.98 3.49
C GLU A 94 -16.38 5.01 4.47
N PRO A 95 -15.63 4.00 5.00
CA PRO A 95 -16.20 3.01 5.91
C PRO A 95 -16.68 3.60 7.23
N TYR A 96 -16.08 4.71 7.66
CA TYR A 96 -16.48 5.49 8.83
C TYR A 96 -16.42 6.98 8.50
N PRO A 97 -17.27 7.81 9.11
CA PRO A 97 -17.21 9.27 8.87
C PRO A 97 -15.82 9.84 9.09
N GLY A 98 -15.31 10.55 8.08
CA GLY A 98 -13.99 11.16 8.11
C GLY A 98 -12.83 10.18 7.96
N ARG A 99 -13.08 8.94 7.55
CA ARG A 99 -12.05 7.93 7.30
C ARG A 99 -12.24 7.35 5.92
N TRP A 100 -11.37 7.76 4.99
CA TRP A 100 -11.44 7.37 3.59
C TRP A 100 -10.36 6.35 3.26
N THR A 101 -10.77 5.23 2.66
CA THR A 101 -9.87 4.20 2.15
C THR A 101 -9.74 4.37 0.64
N HIS A 102 -8.52 4.40 0.15
CA HIS A 102 -8.20 4.58 -1.28
C HIS A 102 -7.43 3.38 -1.79
N HIS A 103 -7.77 2.94 -3.00
CA HIS A 103 -7.01 1.93 -3.72
C HIS A 103 -6.37 2.57 -4.95
N ILE A 104 -5.04 2.47 -5.05
CA ILE A 104 -4.26 3.02 -6.13
C ILE A 104 -3.53 1.87 -6.80
N LEU A 105 -3.64 1.80 -8.13
CA LEU A 105 -3.02 0.73 -8.89
C LEU A 105 -1.60 1.12 -9.29
N VAL A 106 -0.67 0.19 -9.12
CA VAL A 106 0.72 0.33 -9.56
C VAL A 106 1.02 -0.82 -10.51
N SER A 107 1.31 -0.50 -11.76
CA SER A 107 1.65 -1.48 -12.80
C SER A 107 3.09 -1.35 -13.28
N GLU A 108 3.77 -0.25 -12.93
CA GLU A 108 5.15 0.04 -13.31
C GLU A 108 5.87 0.70 -12.14
N GLU A 109 7.17 0.45 -12.01
CA GLU A 109 8.00 1.00 -10.94
C GLU A 109 7.97 2.54 -10.93
N GLY A 110 7.94 3.18 -12.09
CA GLY A 110 7.88 4.64 -12.21
C GLY A 110 6.64 5.27 -11.58
N GLN A 111 5.59 4.51 -11.32
CA GLN A 111 4.40 4.98 -10.62
C GLN A 111 4.58 5.02 -9.10
N ILE A 112 5.64 4.41 -8.58
CA ILE A 112 6.05 4.57 -7.19
C ILE A 112 6.89 5.85 -7.12
N ASP A 113 6.22 6.96 -7.22
CA ASP A 113 6.79 8.29 -7.43
C ASP A 113 6.57 9.20 -6.22
N GLY A 114 7.00 10.45 -6.34
CA GLY A 114 6.86 11.44 -5.27
C GLY A 114 5.42 11.71 -4.90
N GLU A 115 4.49 11.67 -5.86
CA GLU A 115 3.06 11.87 -5.58
C GLU A 115 2.52 10.74 -4.70
N LEU A 116 2.78 9.49 -5.08
CA LEU A 116 2.36 8.34 -4.28
C LEU A 116 2.99 8.37 -2.88
N MET A 117 4.29 8.66 -2.81
CA MET A 117 4.98 8.74 -1.51
C MET A 117 4.45 9.90 -0.66
N GLY A 118 4.03 11.00 -1.28
CA GLY A 118 3.37 12.12 -0.61
C GLY A 118 2.03 11.71 0.00
N TRP A 119 1.23 10.94 -0.73
CA TRP A 119 -0.03 10.40 -0.21
C TRP A 119 0.20 9.41 0.94
N LEU A 120 1.23 8.58 0.84
CA LEU A 120 1.60 7.65 1.90
C LEU A 120 2.07 8.41 3.15
N ARG A 121 2.81 9.51 2.98
CA ARG A 121 3.18 10.38 4.10
C ARG A 121 1.94 11.00 4.76
N ALA A 122 1.00 11.47 3.97
CA ALA A 122 -0.26 12.00 4.49
C ALA A 122 -1.06 10.93 5.24
N ALA A 123 -1.04 9.69 4.74
CA ALA A 123 -1.69 8.57 5.40
C ALA A 123 -1.02 8.21 6.74
N TRP A 124 0.32 8.24 6.78
CA TRP A 124 1.07 8.09 8.02
C TRP A 124 0.68 9.14 9.04
N ASP A 125 0.70 10.41 8.64
CA ASP A 125 0.36 11.53 9.52
C ASP A 125 -1.08 11.43 10.03
N PHE A 126 -2.01 11.03 9.17
CA PHE A 126 -3.40 10.80 9.57
C PHE A 126 -3.50 9.67 10.61
N GLY A 127 -2.80 8.57 10.39
CA GLY A 127 -2.73 7.45 11.34
C GLY A 127 -2.14 7.85 12.68
N GLU A 128 -1.06 8.66 12.68
CA GLU A 128 -0.42 9.13 13.90
C GLU A 128 -1.31 10.12 14.68
N SER A 129 -2.22 10.84 14.01
CA SER A 129 -3.14 11.78 14.65
C SER A 129 -4.30 11.10 15.37
N LYS A 130 -4.55 9.83 15.11
CA LYS A 130 -5.65 9.07 15.75
C LYS A 130 -5.28 8.72 17.20
N ARG A 131 -6.28 8.69 18.02
CA ARG A 131 -6.13 8.26 19.42
C ARG A 131 -6.49 6.80 19.59
#